data_d2f84f2ac220ac1065db8b081d577a52
#
_entry.id   d2f84f2ac220ac1065db8b081d577a52
#
_cell.length_a   1.000
_cell.length_b   1.000
_cell.length_c   1.000
_cell.angle_alpha   90.00
_cell.angle_beta   90.00
_cell.angle_gamma   90.00
#
_symmetry.space_group_name_H-M   'P 1'
#
loop_
_entity.id
_entity.type
_entity.pdbx_description
1 polymer ?
#
loop_
_entity_poly.entity_id
_entity_poly.type
_entity_poly.pdbx_seq_one_letter_code
_entity_poly.pdbx_strand_id
1 'polypeptide(L)'
;AVLSNNMNDIKQVTFFMEECKRMKLNVLGPDVNESYYKFSVNKDNAVRFGMGAIKGVGHGAVKTIVENRKKDGHYKSIFDLAKRIDLRAANKKAFENLANAGGFDCFKDTHRAQYFHDTGDGITFLEKTIKYANRYQENENSAQVSLFGESSDVQIPEPEVPPCEEWGTM
;
A
#
# COMPACT_ATOMS: atom_id res chain seq x y z
N ALA A 1 7.66 1.16 -21.60
CA ALA A 1 8.90 1.97 -21.60
C ALA A 1 8.63 3.46 -21.56
N VAL A 2 7.72 3.96 -22.41
CA VAL A 2 7.39 5.40 -22.47
C VAL A 2 6.79 5.90 -21.16
N LEU A 3 5.83 5.19 -20.57
CA LEU A 3 5.23 5.55 -19.28
C LEU A 3 6.28 5.59 -18.16
N SER A 4 7.16 4.61 -18.11
CA SER A 4 8.22 4.56 -17.10
C SER A 4 9.26 5.67 -17.25
N ASN A 5 9.59 6.04 -18.47
CA ASN A 5 10.51 7.13 -18.75
C ASN A 5 9.97 8.52 -18.38
N ASN A 6 8.64 8.66 -18.30
CA ASN A 6 7.96 9.91 -18.02
C ASN A 6 7.21 9.91 -16.68
N MET A 7 7.54 8.98 -15.76
CA MET A 7 6.84 8.82 -14.47
C MET A 7 6.78 10.10 -13.63
N ASN A 8 7.79 10.95 -13.73
CA ASN A 8 7.88 12.17 -12.93
C ASN A 8 7.05 13.34 -13.52
N ASP A 9 6.52 13.16 -14.71
CA ASP A 9 5.68 14.16 -15.37
C ASP A 9 4.24 13.62 -15.50
N ILE A 10 3.38 14.09 -14.61
CA ILE A 10 2.00 13.62 -14.54
C ILE A 10 1.19 13.91 -15.82
N LYS A 11 1.51 15.00 -16.52
CA LYS A 11 0.85 15.34 -17.78
C LYS A 11 1.21 14.34 -18.88
N GLN A 12 2.49 13.96 -18.94
CA GLN A 12 2.96 12.95 -19.89
C GLN A 12 2.38 11.56 -19.56
N VAL A 13 2.37 11.19 -18.30
CA VAL A 13 1.76 9.92 -17.85
C VAL A 13 0.29 9.87 -18.26
N THR A 14 -0.47 10.91 -17.99
CA THR A 14 -1.89 10.99 -18.37
C THR A 14 -2.07 10.88 -19.89
N PHE A 15 -1.28 11.61 -20.66
CA PHE A 15 -1.31 11.57 -22.12
C PHE A 15 -1.08 10.15 -22.65
N PHE A 16 -0.04 9.46 -22.17
CA PHE A 16 0.28 8.10 -22.63
C PHE A 16 -0.73 7.06 -22.13
N MET A 17 -1.35 7.26 -20.98
CA MET A 17 -2.45 6.40 -20.51
C MET A 17 -3.67 6.52 -21.43
N GLU A 18 -4.00 7.73 -21.86
CA GLU A 18 -5.08 7.96 -22.86
C GLU A 18 -4.76 7.31 -24.20
N GLU A 19 -3.50 7.39 -24.65
CA GLU A 19 -3.05 6.69 -25.86
C GLU A 19 -3.19 5.18 -25.73
N CYS A 20 -2.88 4.60 -24.57
CA CYS A 20 -3.08 3.18 -24.30
C CYS A 20 -4.57 2.80 -24.43
N LYS A 21 -5.47 3.60 -23.88
CA LYS A 21 -6.91 3.39 -24.00
C LYS A 21 -7.36 3.45 -25.46
N ARG A 22 -6.86 4.42 -26.22
CA ARG A 22 -7.15 4.57 -27.66
C ARG A 22 -6.70 3.35 -28.46
N MET A 23 -5.57 2.76 -28.10
CA MET A 23 -5.01 1.54 -28.70
C MET A 23 -5.68 0.27 -28.16
N LYS A 24 -6.71 0.38 -27.34
CA LYS A 24 -7.42 -0.73 -26.67
C LYS A 24 -6.52 -1.56 -25.76
N LEU A 25 -5.47 -0.96 -25.22
CA LEU A 25 -4.66 -1.56 -24.18
C LEU A 25 -5.27 -1.31 -22.81
N ASN A 26 -5.39 -2.36 -22.01
CA ASN A 26 -5.87 -2.24 -20.64
C ASN A 26 -4.79 -1.60 -19.77
N VAL A 27 -5.16 -0.52 -19.06
CA VAL A 27 -4.31 0.10 -18.04
C VAL A 27 -4.99 -0.06 -16.70
N LEU A 28 -4.35 -0.82 -15.82
CA LEU A 28 -4.85 -1.10 -14.47
C LEU A 28 -4.18 -0.16 -13.47
N GLY A 29 -4.93 0.24 -12.44
CA GLY A 29 -4.42 1.07 -11.36
C GLY A 29 -3.30 0.41 -10.56
N PRO A 30 -2.65 1.15 -9.65
CA PRO A 30 -1.59 0.57 -8.81
C PRO A 30 -2.15 -0.51 -7.88
N ASP A 31 -1.34 -1.51 -7.57
CA ASP A 31 -1.68 -2.63 -6.70
C ASP A 31 -0.42 -3.06 -5.95
N VAL A 32 -0.44 -3.02 -4.63
CA VAL A 32 0.71 -3.40 -3.80
C VAL A 32 1.11 -4.87 -3.97
N ASN A 33 0.20 -5.71 -4.44
CA ASN A 33 0.46 -7.12 -4.71
C ASN A 33 1.01 -7.40 -6.11
N GLU A 34 0.96 -6.44 -7.03
CA GLU A 34 1.38 -6.66 -8.42
C GLU A 34 2.32 -5.57 -8.94
N SER A 35 2.11 -4.31 -8.56
CA SER A 35 2.88 -3.18 -9.08
C SER A 35 4.35 -3.21 -8.68
N TYR A 36 5.18 -2.69 -9.59
CA TYR A 36 6.59 -2.37 -9.33
C TYR A 36 6.77 -0.86 -9.26
N TYR A 37 8.00 -0.40 -9.12
CA TYR A 37 8.30 1.03 -9.17
C TYR A 37 7.92 1.63 -10.53
N LYS A 38 8.30 0.94 -11.60
CA LYS A 38 7.98 1.32 -12.99
C LYS A 38 6.69 0.66 -13.46
N PHE A 39 6.11 1.21 -14.52
CA PHE A 39 5.02 0.54 -15.22
C PHE A 39 5.47 -0.82 -15.74
N SER A 40 4.59 -1.79 -15.70
CA SER A 40 4.88 -3.16 -16.13
C SER A 40 3.69 -3.77 -16.86
N VAL A 41 3.93 -4.83 -17.60
CA VAL A 41 2.87 -5.63 -18.23
C VAL A 41 2.66 -6.89 -17.39
N ASN A 42 1.43 -7.18 -17.02
CA ASN A 42 1.07 -8.33 -16.21
C ASN A 42 0.79 -9.58 -17.07
N LYS A 43 0.40 -10.67 -16.41
CA LYS A 43 0.08 -11.95 -17.05
C LYS A 43 -1.04 -11.88 -18.08
N ASP A 44 -1.96 -10.92 -17.90
CA ASP A 44 -3.13 -10.72 -18.75
C ASP A 44 -2.86 -9.72 -19.89
N ASN A 45 -1.60 -9.38 -20.13
CA ASN A 45 -1.15 -8.36 -21.09
C ASN A 45 -1.74 -6.97 -20.84
N ALA A 46 -2.12 -6.67 -19.60
CA ALA A 46 -2.53 -5.34 -19.19
C ALA A 46 -1.35 -4.55 -18.63
N VAL A 47 -1.35 -3.24 -18.82
CA VAL A 47 -0.36 -2.34 -18.24
C VAL A 47 -0.73 -2.08 -16.77
N ARG A 48 0.15 -2.43 -15.86
CA ARG A 48 -0.01 -2.15 -14.42
C ARG A 48 0.68 -0.84 -14.08
N PHE A 49 -0.04 0.07 -13.43
CA PHE A 49 0.47 1.37 -13.00
C PHE A 49 1.66 1.22 -12.06
N GLY A 50 2.74 1.96 -12.34
CA GLY A 50 3.94 1.94 -11.50
C GLY A 50 3.75 2.74 -10.21
N MET A 51 4.08 2.16 -9.07
CA MET A 51 3.96 2.83 -7.77
C MET A 51 4.85 4.08 -7.67
N GLY A 52 5.95 4.12 -8.40
CA GLY A 52 6.84 5.29 -8.46
C GLY A 52 6.23 6.53 -9.11
N ALA A 53 5.16 6.37 -9.89
CA ALA A 53 4.42 7.48 -10.48
C ALA A 53 3.38 8.09 -9.52
N ILE A 54 3.14 7.48 -8.37
CA ILE A 54 2.24 8.00 -7.34
C ILE A 54 2.97 9.11 -6.58
N LYS A 55 2.41 10.31 -6.59
CA LYS A 55 2.98 11.45 -5.87
C LYS A 55 3.09 11.15 -4.37
N GLY A 56 4.25 11.39 -3.80
CA GLY A 56 4.50 11.18 -2.38
C GLY A 56 4.83 9.74 -1.98
N VAL A 57 4.93 8.83 -2.95
CA VAL A 57 5.43 7.46 -2.73
C VAL A 57 6.86 7.38 -3.26
N GLY A 58 7.82 7.39 -2.35
CA GLY A 58 9.23 7.39 -2.68
C GLY A 58 9.76 6.02 -3.08
N HIS A 59 10.95 6.02 -3.68
CA HIS A 59 11.64 4.79 -4.10
C HIS A 59 11.83 3.80 -2.93
N GLY A 60 12.19 4.30 -1.74
CA GLY A 60 12.37 3.47 -0.55
C GLY A 60 11.09 2.75 -0.11
N ALA A 61 9.95 3.44 -0.16
CA ALA A 61 8.65 2.84 0.15
C ALA A 61 8.30 1.71 -0.83
N VAL A 62 8.47 1.95 -2.12
CA VAL A 62 8.21 0.94 -3.15
C VAL A 62 9.16 -0.25 -3.01
N LYS A 63 10.43 0.03 -2.75
CA LYS A 63 11.46 -1.00 -2.57
C LYS A 63 11.09 -1.98 -1.47
N THR A 64 10.75 -1.48 -0.27
CA THR A 64 10.37 -2.35 0.85
C THR A 64 9.13 -3.18 0.54
N ILE A 65 8.13 -2.61 -0.14
CA ILE A 65 6.91 -3.33 -0.54
C ILE A 65 7.24 -4.47 -1.50
N VAL A 66 8.00 -4.18 -2.55
CA VAL A 66 8.33 -5.17 -3.59
C VAL A 66 9.24 -6.27 -3.07
N GLU A 67 10.29 -5.93 -2.33
CA GLU A 67 11.24 -6.90 -1.79
C GLU A 67 10.57 -7.84 -0.80
N ASN A 68 9.76 -7.31 0.11
CA ASN A 68 9.04 -8.13 1.08
C ASN A 68 8.03 -9.05 0.40
N ARG A 69 7.31 -8.54 -0.59
CA ARG A 69 6.38 -9.35 -1.39
C ARG A 69 7.08 -10.51 -2.11
N LYS A 70 8.26 -10.27 -2.64
CA LYS A 70 9.06 -11.32 -3.30
C LYS A 70 9.53 -12.38 -2.34
N LYS A 71 9.86 -11.98 -1.12
CA LYS A 71 10.35 -12.87 -0.07
C LYS A 71 9.23 -13.73 0.54
N ASP A 72 8.16 -13.10 0.97
CA ASP A 72 7.12 -13.71 1.82
C ASP A 72 5.76 -13.86 1.13
N GLY A 73 5.67 -13.53 -0.16
CA GLY A 73 4.43 -13.66 -0.94
C GLY A 73 3.49 -12.46 -0.85
N HIS A 74 2.34 -12.59 -1.47
CA HIS A 74 1.32 -11.55 -1.52
C HIS A 74 0.83 -11.13 -0.14
N TYR A 75 0.49 -9.87 0.01
CA TYR A 75 -0.13 -9.33 1.21
C TYR A 75 -1.60 -9.72 1.26
N LYS A 76 -2.07 -10.17 2.42
CA LYS A 76 -3.46 -10.64 2.61
C LYS A 76 -4.40 -9.51 3.02
N SER A 77 -3.89 -8.51 3.73
CA SER A 77 -4.65 -7.38 4.24
C SER A 77 -3.75 -6.17 4.44
N ILE A 78 -4.36 -5.02 4.74
CA ILE A 78 -3.58 -3.83 5.11
C ILE A 78 -2.76 -4.06 6.38
N PHE A 79 -3.25 -4.85 7.32
CA PHE A 79 -2.53 -5.20 8.54
C PHE A 79 -1.30 -6.06 8.23
N ASP A 80 -1.44 -7.05 7.37
CA ASP A 80 -0.35 -7.91 6.93
C ASP A 80 0.75 -7.08 6.24
N LEU A 81 0.37 -6.19 5.33
CA LEU A 81 1.29 -5.26 4.68
C LEU A 81 2.04 -4.39 5.71
N ALA A 82 1.30 -3.73 6.59
CA ALA A 82 1.88 -2.79 7.57
C ALA A 82 2.82 -3.50 8.56
N LYS A 83 2.51 -4.72 8.97
CA LYS A 83 3.36 -5.52 9.86
C LYS A 83 4.66 -5.98 9.21
N ARG A 84 4.66 -6.18 7.89
CA ARG A 84 5.75 -6.81 7.15
C ARG A 84 6.78 -5.84 6.58
N ILE A 85 6.40 -4.61 6.27
CA ILE A 85 7.26 -3.63 5.58
C ILE A 85 7.97 -2.69 6.56
N ASP A 86 9.06 -2.07 6.10
CA ASP A 86 9.76 -1.05 6.87
C ASP A 86 8.95 0.26 6.91
N LEU A 87 8.36 0.57 8.06
CA LEU A 87 7.53 1.75 8.27
C LEU A 87 8.31 3.07 8.29
N ARG A 88 9.63 3.01 8.35
CA ARG A 88 10.50 4.20 8.19
C ARG A 88 10.62 4.59 6.72
N ALA A 89 10.72 3.60 5.84
CA ALA A 89 10.78 3.81 4.39
C ALA A 89 9.39 4.11 3.82
N ALA A 90 8.36 3.42 4.30
CA ALA A 90 6.96 3.62 3.92
C ALA A 90 6.21 4.28 5.08
N ASN A 91 6.27 5.61 5.15
CA ASN A 91 5.64 6.40 6.22
C ASN A 91 4.13 6.59 6.01
N LYS A 92 3.48 7.24 6.96
CA LYS A 92 2.04 7.55 6.90
C LYS A 92 1.63 8.19 5.57
N LYS A 93 2.39 9.18 5.10
CA LYS A 93 2.09 9.88 3.85
C LYS A 93 2.12 8.95 2.64
N ALA A 94 3.07 8.03 2.59
CA ALA A 94 3.15 7.02 1.54
C ALA A 94 1.91 6.10 1.57
N PHE A 95 1.48 5.66 2.75
CA PHE A 95 0.26 4.87 2.92
C PHE A 95 -0.98 5.64 2.46
N GLU A 96 -1.13 6.90 2.86
CA GLU A 96 -2.25 7.74 2.45
C GLU A 96 -2.31 7.90 0.92
N ASN A 97 -1.18 8.16 0.29
CA ASN A 97 -1.12 8.33 -1.16
C ASN A 97 -1.38 7.02 -1.91
N LEU A 98 -0.89 5.89 -1.41
CA LEU A 98 -1.20 4.56 -1.94
C LEU A 98 -2.70 4.25 -1.83
N ALA A 99 -3.32 4.53 -0.68
CA ALA A 99 -4.74 4.33 -0.48
C ALA A 99 -5.57 5.18 -1.44
N ASN A 100 -5.25 6.46 -1.59
CA ASN A 100 -5.93 7.37 -2.51
C ASN A 100 -5.79 6.94 -3.98
N ALA A 101 -4.63 6.42 -4.35
CA ALA A 101 -4.37 5.95 -5.71
C ALA A 101 -5.00 4.58 -6.02
N GLY A 102 -5.50 3.89 -5.02
CA GLY A 102 -6.09 2.56 -5.18
C GLY A 102 -5.12 1.40 -4.99
N GLY A 103 -3.92 1.66 -4.47
CA GLY A 103 -2.91 0.63 -4.22
C GLY A 103 -3.36 -0.48 -3.27
N PHE A 104 -4.34 -0.20 -2.44
CA PHE A 104 -4.92 -1.15 -1.47
C PHE A 104 -6.28 -1.72 -1.88
N ASP A 105 -6.75 -1.43 -3.09
CA ASP A 105 -8.04 -1.94 -3.59
C ASP A 105 -8.05 -3.47 -3.76
N CYS A 106 -6.88 -4.11 -3.78
CA CYS A 106 -6.75 -5.56 -3.77
C CYS A 106 -7.23 -6.19 -2.44
N PHE A 107 -7.29 -5.44 -1.36
CA PHE A 107 -7.80 -5.88 -0.06
C PHE A 107 -9.31 -5.72 -0.02
N LYS A 108 -10.02 -6.82 -0.24
CA LYS A 108 -11.48 -6.85 -0.40
C LYS A 108 -12.28 -6.47 0.86
N ASP A 109 -11.64 -6.62 2.02
CA ASP A 109 -12.28 -6.37 3.32
C ASP A 109 -12.35 -4.89 3.69
N THR A 110 -11.67 -4.04 2.95
CA THR A 110 -11.54 -2.60 3.23
C THR A 110 -11.62 -1.79 1.95
N HIS A 111 -12.40 -0.72 1.94
CA HIS A 111 -12.45 0.23 0.81
C HIS A 111 -11.79 1.56 1.17
N ARG A 112 -11.53 2.40 0.17
CA ARG A 112 -10.75 3.65 0.34
C ARG A 112 -11.29 4.57 1.42
N ALA A 113 -12.61 4.75 1.49
CA ALA A 113 -13.22 5.64 2.47
C ALA A 113 -12.92 5.21 3.91
N GLN A 114 -12.83 3.91 4.16
CA GLN A 114 -12.54 3.38 5.49
C GLN A 114 -11.16 3.75 6.00
N TYR A 115 -10.15 3.85 5.11
CA TYR A 115 -8.79 4.24 5.49
C TYR A 115 -8.73 5.67 6.05
N PHE A 116 -9.57 6.56 5.56
CA PHE A 116 -9.61 7.97 5.95
C PHE A 116 -10.73 8.30 6.94
N HIS A 117 -11.50 7.30 7.35
CA HIS A 117 -12.58 7.49 8.30
C HIS A 117 -12.03 7.75 9.70
N ASP A 118 -12.48 8.87 10.31
CA ASP A 118 -12.20 9.19 11.70
C ASP A 118 -13.20 8.45 12.59
N THR A 119 -12.69 7.69 13.54
CA THR A 119 -13.51 6.92 14.48
C THR A 119 -14.02 7.73 15.68
N GLY A 120 -13.89 9.07 15.62
CA GLY A 120 -14.40 9.99 16.64
C GLY A 120 -13.34 10.49 17.63
N ASP A 121 -12.11 10.05 17.49
CA ASP A 121 -10.97 10.44 18.32
C ASP A 121 -9.93 11.31 17.58
N GLY A 122 -10.28 11.77 16.38
CA GLY A 122 -9.40 12.58 15.52
C GLY A 122 -8.30 11.77 14.82
N ILE A 123 -8.37 10.45 14.87
CA ILE A 123 -7.39 9.55 14.28
C ILE A 123 -8.08 8.69 13.23
N THR A 124 -7.52 8.66 12.01
CA THR A 124 -8.06 7.82 10.94
C THR A 124 -7.74 6.33 11.17
N PHE A 125 -8.55 5.47 10.56
CA PHE A 125 -8.30 4.02 10.59
C PHE A 125 -6.90 3.67 10.08
N LEU A 126 -6.43 4.35 9.03
CA LEU A 126 -5.08 4.13 8.49
C LEU A 126 -3.99 4.46 9.51
N GLU A 127 -4.14 5.57 10.25
CA GLU A 127 -3.21 5.92 11.34
C GLU A 127 -3.21 4.88 12.45
N LYS A 128 -4.37 4.36 12.82
CA LYS A 128 -4.51 3.28 13.81
C LYS A 128 -3.79 2.01 13.33
N THR A 129 -3.93 1.68 12.07
CA THR A 129 -3.25 0.53 11.44
C THR A 129 -1.73 0.69 11.53
N ILE A 130 -1.20 1.88 11.22
CA ILE A 130 0.24 2.16 11.30
C ILE A 130 0.74 2.08 12.74
N LYS A 131 0.02 2.65 13.70
CA LYS A 131 0.36 2.55 15.13
C LYS A 131 0.36 1.10 15.63
N TYR A 132 -0.64 0.34 15.23
CA TYR A 132 -0.73 -1.09 15.53
C TYR A 132 0.51 -1.84 14.98
N ALA A 133 0.85 -1.60 13.72
CA ALA A 133 1.98 -2.25 13.08
C ALA A 133 3.33 -1.88 13.73
N ASN A 134 3.52 -0.63 14.12
CA ASN A 134 4.71 -0.20 14.86
C ASN A 134 4.86 -0.97 16.19
N ARG A 135 3.78 -1.07 16.95
CA ARG A 135 3.78 -1.82 18.22
C ARG A 135 4.06 -3.30 17.98
N TYR A 136 3.49 -3.87 16.94
CA TYR A 136 3.72 -5.27 16.57
C TYR A 136 5.20 -5.52 16.27
N GLN A 137 5.82 -4.67 15.45
CA GLN A 137 7.23 -4.78 15.08
C GLN A 137 8.16 -4.57 16.29
N GLU A 138 7.83 -3.62 17.18
CA GLU A 138 8.57 -3.39 18.42
C GLU A 138 8.52 -4.61 19.35
N ASN A 139 7.35 -5.24 19.48
CA ASN A 139 7.17 -6.45 20.29
C ASN A 139 7.96 -7.63 19.72
N GLU A 140 7.94 -7.83 18.40
CA GLU A 140 8.73 -8.89 17.77
C GLU A 140 10.24 -8.69 17.97
N ASN A 141 10.71 -7.45 17.81
CA ASN A 141 12.11 -7.13 18.05
C ASN A 141 12.50 -7.34 19.52
N SER A 142 11.64 -6.99 20.46
CA SER A 142 11.85 -7.21 21.88
C SER A 142 11.88 -8.70 22.25
N ALA A 143 11.01 -9.49 21.64
CA ALA A 143 10.98 -10.94 21.80
C ALA A 143 12.25 -11.62 21.27
N GLN A 144 12.81 -11.13 20.17
CA GLN A 144 14.09 -11.62 19.63
C GLN A 144 15.29 -11.28 20.53
N VAL A 145 15.26 -10.15 21.21
CA VAL A 145 16.31 -9.72 22.15
C VAL A 145 16.18 -10.45 23.48
N SER A 146 14.97 -10.83 23.88
CA SER A 146 14.69 -11.51 25.14
C SER A 146 14.69 -13.04 24.97
N LEU A 147 15.83 -13.62 24.60
CA LEU A 147 16.00 -15.09 24.50
C LEU A 147 15.82 -15.83 25.82
N PHE A 148 15.75 -15.13 26.98
CA PHE A 148 15.64 -15.69 28.31
C PHE A 148 14.57 -15.05 29.21
N GLY A 149 13.73 -14.15 28.65
CA GLY A 149 12.65 -13.52 29.40
C GLY A 149 11.32 -14.24 29.11
N GLU A 150 10.47 -14.31 30.13
CA GLU A 150 9.09 -14.75 29.95
C GLU A 150 8.48 -13.97 28.79
N SER A 151 8.12 -14.68 27.72
CA SER A 151 7.34 -14.12 26.64
C SER A 151 5.97 -13.77 27.21
N SER A 152 5.80 -12.51 27.60
CA SER A 152 4.48 -11.98 27.70
C SER A 152 3.93 -11.94 26.29
N ASP A 153 3.14 -12.93 25.94
CA ASP A 153 2.36 -13.00 24.72
C ASP A 153 1.28 -11.90 24.81
N VAL A 154 1.73 -10.64 24.73
CA VAL A 154 0.82 -9.51 24.61
C VAL A 154 0.36 -9.49 23.16
N GLN A 155 -0.72 -10.22 22.90
CA GLN A 155 -1.42 -10.11 21.62
C GLN A 155 -1.98 -8.70 21.52
N ILE A 156 -1.38 -7.89 20.65
CA ILE A 156 -1.92 -6.58 20.33
C ILE A 156 -3.11 -6.79 19.39
N PRO A 157 -4.34 -6.37 19.76
CA PRO A 157 -5.50 -6.57 18.91
C PRO A 157 -5.41 -5.71 17.65
N GLU A 158 -5.81 -6.27 16.51
CA GLU A 158 -5.95 -5.53 15.27
C GLU A 158 -7.05 -4.47 15.41
N PRO A 159 -6.85 -3.23 14.87
CA PRO A 159 -7.89 -2.23 14.84
C PRO A 159 -9.11 -2.71 14.07
N GLU A 160 -10.30 -2.37 14.56
CA GLU A 160 -11.53 -2.68 13.85
C GLU A 160 -11.68 -1.80 12.61
N VAL A 161 -12.11 -2.40 11.50
CA VAL A 161 -12.43 -1.68 10.28
C VAL A 161 -13.69 -0.86 10.51
N PRO A 162 -13.64 0.49 10.41
CA PRO A 162 -14.81 1.32 10.72
C PRO A 162 -15.91 1.13 9.69
N PRO A 163 -17.19 1.02 10.12
CA PRO A 163 -18.30 1.05 9.20
C PRO A 163 -18.45 2.45 8.61
N CYS A 164 -18.35 2.58 7.31
CA CYS A 164 -18.64 3.83 6.61
C CYS A 164 -19.06 3.52 5.17
N GLU A 165 -19.74 4.47 4.55
CA GLU A 165 -20.14 4.33 3.15
C GLU A 165 -18.94 4.40 2.23
N GLU A 166 -18.95 3.56 1.21
CA GLU A 166 -17.94 3.60 0.15
C GLU A 166 -18.06 4.90 -0.65
N TRP A 167 -16.92 5.46 -1.04
CA TRP A 167 -16.93 6.63 -1.93
C TRP A 167 -17.60 6.29 -3.27
N GLY A 168 -18.55 7.12 -3.65
CA GLY A 168 -19.20 6.97 -4.93
C GLY A 168 -18.21 7.07 -6.09
N THR A 169 -18.46 6.32 -7.15
CA THR A 169 -17.74 6.47 -8.41
C THR A 169 -18.14 7.80 -9.07
N MET A 170 -17.19 8.69 -9.19
CA MET A 170 -17.35 9.88 -10.03
C MET A 170 -16.89 9.61 -11.44
#